data_0dcc19f670cca5a238f6f1abb1445b77
#
_entry.id   0dcc19f670cca5a238f6f1abb1445b77
#
_cell.length_a   1.000
_cell.length_b   1.000
_cell.length_c   1.000
_cell.angle_alpha   90.00
_cell.angle_beta   90.00
_cell.angle_gamma   90.00
#
_symmetry.space_group_name_H-M   'P 1'
#
loop_
_entity.id
_entity.type
_entity.pdbx_description
1 polymer ?
#
loop_
_entity_poly.entity_id
_entity_poly.type
_entity_poly.pdbx_seq_one_letter_code
_entity_poly.pdbx_strand_id
1 'polypeptide(L)'
;MNYFDIHTHHNSSAQGSAIVNSYPEDFVVSEGKFYSVGIHPWRAHLASEETMQMLTKCVALPQVLAIGEVGIDKHSEASLSIQTELFRQQADLAESVKKPLVIHAVKAMDELLAIKRQINPKQPWIIHGFRGNANVAATYVKHGFYLSVGEKFQPEALLTIPNNRLLLETDESQCSIEDVYKQVAHYKKMPMEQFLQTIGTNISQLFPSLI
;
A
#
# COMPACT_ATOMS: atom_id res chain seq x y z
N MET A 1 18.24 -6.26 -10.93
CA MET A 1 17.02 -6.11 -10.13
C MET A 1 15.82 -6.16 -11.06
N ASN A 2 14.75 -6.83 -10.67
CA ASN A 2 13.55 -6.96 -11.50
C ASN A 2 12.53 -5.88 -11.09
N TYR A 3 11.63 -5.56 -12.00
CA TYR A 3 10.45 -4.76 -11.68
C TYR A 3 9.62 -5.47 -10.62
N PHE A 4 9.15 -4.73 -9.62
CA PHE A 4 8.32 -5.27 -8.55
C PHE A 4 7.12 -4.36 -8.31
N ASP A 5 5.94 -4.95 -8.26
CA ASP A 5 4.66 -4.28 -8.08
C ASP A 5 4.23 -4.40 -6.62
N ILE A 6 4.16 -3.28 -5.89
CA ILE A 6 3.85 -3.35 -4.44
C ILE A 6 2.36 -3.50 -4.13
N HIS A 7 1.50 -3.30 -5.12
CA HIS A 7 0.06 -3.47 -4.95
C HIS A 7 -0.63 -3.69 -6.29
N THR A 8 -1.29 -4.83 -6.44
CA THR A 8 -2.07 -5.16 -7.63
C THR A 8 -3.28 -6.05 -7.30
N HIS A 9 -4.37 -5.90 -8.07
CA HIS A 9 -5.51 -6.82 -8.05
C HIS A 9 -5.38 -7.96 -9.06
N HIS A 10 -4.32 -7.97 -9.87
CA HIS A 10 -4.11 -8.99 -10.90
C HIS A 10 -3.49 -10.26 -10.34
N ASN A 11 -4.32 -11.28 -10.11
CA ASN A 11 -3.85 -12.60 -9.65
C ASN A 11 -2.99 -13.36 -10.68
N SER A 12 -2.94 -12.88 -11.93
CA SER A 12 -2.09 -13.42 -13.01
C SER A 12 -0.63 -12.95 -12.97
N SER A 13 -0.26 -12.08 -12.03
CA SER A 13 1.13 -11.59 -11.87
C SER A 13 2.11 -12.75 -11.73
N ALA A 14 3.30 -12.60 -12.33
CA ALA A 14 4.34 -13.63 -12.27
C ALA A 14 4.77 -13.88 -10.80
N GLN A 15 5.23 -15.10 -10.53
CA GLN A 15 5.70 -15.47 -9.19
C GLN A 15 6.83 -14.54 -8.73
N GLY A 16 6.72 -14.06 -7.49
CA GLY A 16 7.74 -13.20 -6.88
C GLY A 16 7.85 -11.78 -7.44
N SER A 17 6.96 -11.37 -8.34
CA SER A 17 7.03 -10.05 -8.98
C SER A 17 6.07 -9.00 -8.43
N ALA A 18 5.11 -9.40 -7.58
CA ALA A 18 4.07 -8.51 -7.07
C ALA A 18 3.57 -8.90 -5.68
N ILE A 19 2.97 -7.94 -4.99
CA ILE A 19 2.10 -8.13 -3.82
C ILE A 19 0.65 -8.05 -4.31
N VAL A 20 -0.04 -9.20 -4.32
CA VAL A 20 -1.43 -9.30 -4.75
C VAL A 20 -2.36 -8.98 -3.61
N ASN A 21 -3.30 -8.07 -3.82
CA ASN A 21 -4.31 -7.72 -2.82
C ASN A 21 -5.38 -8.80 -2.71
N SER A 22 -5.83 -9.10 -1.49
CA SER A 22 -6.90 -10.05 -1.23
C SER A 22 -7.71 -9.65 0.01
N TYR A 23 -8.97 -10.05 0.03
CA TYR A 23 -9.81 -9.97 1.22
C TYR A 23 -9.62 -11.21 2.10
N PRO A 24 -9.81 -11.11 3.44
CA PRO A 24 -9.64 -12.27 4.32
C PRO A 24 -10.50 -13.47 3.95
N GLU A 25 -11.74 -13.22 3.47
CA GLU A 25 -12.71 -14.25 3.11
C GLU A 25 -12.35 -14.98 1.81
N ASP A 26 -11.70 -14.29 0.90
CA ASP A 26 -11.36 -14.77 -0.46
C ASP A 26 -9.89 -15.24 -0.55
N PHE A 27 -9.15 -15.15 0.57
CA PHE A 27 -7.71 -15.39 0.57
C PHE A 27 -7.34 -16.85 0.37
N VAL A 28 -6.61 -17.12 -0.70
CA VAL A 28 -6.04 -18.44 -1.01
C VAL A 28 -4.56 -18.28 -1.36
N VAL A 29 -3.71 -18.98 -0.60
CA VAL A 29 -2.26 -18.98 -0.85
C VAL A 29 -1.93 -19.75 -2.12
N SER A 30 -1.12 -19.14 -2.99
CA SER A 30 -0.49 -19.81 -4.13
C SER A 30 1.03 -19.82 -3.97
N GLU A 31 1.68 -20.88 -4.40
CA GLU A 31 3.14 -21.02 -4.32
C GLU A 31 3.84 -19.90 -5.09
N GLY A 32 4.88 -19.33 -4.50
CA GLY A 32 5.70 -18.28 -5.09
C GLY A 32 5.03 -16.92 -5.21
N LYS A 33 3.84 -16.70 -4.64
CA LYS A 33 3.16 -15.41 -4.63
C LYS A 33 3.22 -14.73 -3.28
N PHE A 34 3.18 -13.41 -3.29
CA PHE A 34 3.08 -12.56 -2.11
C PHE A 34 1.78 -11.79 -2.11
N TYR A 35 1.31 -11.45 -0.90
CA TYR A 35 0.00 -10.87 -0.70
C TYR A 35 0.00 -9.71 0.28
N SER A 36 -0.94 -8.79 0.09
CA SER A 36 -1.50 -7.96 1.13
C SER A 36 -2.92 -8.44 1.43
N VAL A 37 -3.28 -8.56 2.70
CA VAL A 37 -4.63 -8.95 3.10
C VAL A 37 -5.17 -7.94 4.09
N GLY A 38 -6.39 -7.45 3.83
CA GLY A 38 -7.04 -6.44 4.65
C GLY A 38 -8.53 -6.29 4.38
N ILE A 39 -9.19 -5.49 5.20
CA ILE A 39 -10.61 -5.15 5.05
C ILE A 39 -10.70 -3.72 4.53
N HIS A 40 -11.07 -3.60 3.26
CA HIS A 40 -11.20 -2.33 2.55
C HIS A 40 -12.29 -1.43 3.15
N PRO A 41 -12.15 -0.10 3.16
CA PRO A 41 -13.15 0.82 3.71
C PRO A 41 -14.55 0.68 3.09
N TRP A 42 -14.67 0.25 1.84
CA TRP A 42 -15.98 -0.01 1.23
C TRP A 42 -16.72 -1.20 1.85
N ARG A 43 -15.99 -2.13 2.46
CA ARG A 43 -16.53 -3.30 3.17
C ARG A 43 -16.61 -3.10 4.69
N ALA A 44 -16.30 -1.91 5.20
CA ALA A 44 -16.22 -1.65 6.64
C ALA A 44 -17.55 -1.91 7.37
N HIS A 45 -18.69 -1.69 6.72
CA HIS A 45 -20.01 -1.97 7.27
C HIS A 45 -20.35 -3.48 7.37
N LEU A 46 -19.57 -4.32 6.68
CA LEU A 46 -19.70 -5.80 6.73
C LEU A 46 -18.68 -6.43 7.67
N ALA A 47 -17.73 -5.65 8.19
CA ALA A 47 -16.70 -6.17 9.06
C ALA A 47 -17.29 -6.70 10.37
N SER A 48 -16.88 -7.90 10.74
CA SER A 48 -17.30 -8.60 11.97
C SER A 48 -16.08 -9.07 12.76
N GLU A 49 -16.30 -9.52 13.96
CA GLU A 49 -15.25 -10.17 14.75
C GLU A 49 -14.68 -11.41 14.04
N GLU A 50 -15.52 -12.15 13.33
CA GLU A 50 -15.13 -13.32 12.55
C GLU A 50 -14.19 -12.92 11.40
N THR A 51 -14.53 -11.85 10.66
CA THR A 51 -13.68 -11.32 9.57
C THR A 51 -12.31 -10.86 10.12
N MET A 52 -12.28 -10.21 11.28
CA MET A 52 -11.02 -9.81 11.94
C MET A 52 -10.20 -11.01 12.42
N GLN A 53 -10.85 -12.09 12.89
CA GLN A 53 -10.17 -13.35 13.22
C GLN A 53 -9.60 -14.04 11.97
N MET A 54 -10.33 -14.03 10.84
CA MET A 54 -9.82 -14.51 9.56
C MET A 54 -8.60 -13.71 9.12
N LEU A 55 -8.68 -12.37 9.16
CA LEU A 55 -7.56 -11.49 8.85
C LEU A 55 -6.33 -11.83 9.70
N THR A 56 -6.52 -12.00 11.02
CA THR A 56 -5.43 -12.34 11.94
C THR A 56 -4.75 -13.67 11.56
N LYS A 57 -5.51 -14.67 11.12
CA LYS A 57 -4.96 -15.94 10.63
C LYS A 57 -4.19 -15.76 9.31
N CYS A 58 -4.74 -14.99 8.37
CA CYS A 58 -4.10 -14.73 7.08
C CYS A 58 -2.76 -14.03 7.25
N VAL A 59 -2.71 -12.97 8.06
CA VAL A 59 -1.48 -12.17 8.23
C VAL A 59 -0.37 -12.87 9.01
N ALA A 60 -0.67 -13.98 9.65
CA ALA A 60 0.36 -14.83 10.27
C ALA A 60 1.18 -15.62 9.24
N LEU A 61 0.69 -15.76 8.02
CA LEU A 61 1.36 -16.51 6.96
C LEU A 61 2.56 -15.73 6.40
N PRO A 62 3.67 -16.40 6.08
CA PRO A 62 4.89 -15.74 5.58
C PRO A 62 4.69 -15.10 4.19
N GLN A 63 3.77 -15.60 3.37
CA GLN A 63 3.45 -15.05 2.06
C GLN A 63 2.69 -13.72 2.14
N VAL A 64 2.04 -13.40 3.26
CA VAL A 64 1.37 -12.10 3.46
C VAL A 64 2.39 -11.11 3.97
N LEU A 65 2.79 -10.16 3.13
CA LEU A 65 3.86 -9.21 3.41
C LEU A 65 3.35 -7.90 4.04
N ALA A 66 2.08 -7.57 3.85
CA ALA A 66 1.45 -6.34 4.35
C ALA A 66 0.03 -6.59 4.82
N ILE A 67 -0.48 -5.71 5.68
CA ILE A 67 -1.92 -5.59 5.91
C ILE A 67 -2.45 -4.52 4.95
N GLY A 68 -3.37 -4.91 4.11
CA GLY A 68 -3.95 -4.05 3.07
C GLY A 68 -4.81 -4.86 2.08
N GLU A 69 -5.67 -4.21 1.40
CA GLU A 69 -5.93 -2.78 1.34
C GLU A 69 -6.84 -2.35 2.51
N VAL A 70 -6.39 -1.38 3.28
CA VAL A 70 -7.11 -0.84 4.43
C VAL A 70 -7.22 0.68 4.32
N GLY A 71 -8.04 1.36 5.09
CA GLY A 71 -8.00 2.82 5.03
C GLY A 71 -9.34 3.51 5.21
N ILE A 72 -9.45 4.70 4.62
CA ILE A 72 -10.61 5.58 4.73
C ILE A 72 -10.95 6.16 3.35
N ASP A 73 -12.20 5.98 2.96
CA ASP A 73 -12.78 6.56 1.74
C ASP A 73 -14.06 7.33 2.08
N LYS A 74 -14.04 8.66 1.93
CA LYS A 74 -15.23 9.50 2.19
C LYS A 74 -16.33 9.37 1.14
N HIS A 75 -16.12 8.57 0.09
CA HIS A 75 -17.16 8.19 -0.87
C HIS A 75 -17.79 6.82 -0.56
N SER A 76 -17.27 6.11 0.44
CA SER A 76 -17.85 4.84 0.90
C SER A 76 -19.22 5.05 1.53
N GLU A 77 -20.11 4.06 1.42
CA GLU A 77 -21.40 4.01 2.12
C GLU A 77 -21.22 3.81 3.63
N ALA A 78 -20.11 3.20 4.06
CA ALA A 78 -19.79 3.04 5.46
C ALA A 78 -19.48 4.40 6.12
N SER A 79 -20.06 4.65 7.29
CA SER A 79 -19.79 5.90 8.01
C SER A 79 -18.30 6.07 8.33
N LEU A 80 -17.85 7.33 8.40
CA LEU A 80 -16.45 7.65 8.74
C LEU A 80 -16.04 7.06 10.10
N SER A 81 -16.96 7.00 11.04
CA SER A 81 -16.73 6.41 12.37
C SER A 81 -16.40 4.93 12.28
N ILE A 82 -17.20 4.16 11.53
CA ILE A 82 -16.97 2.72 11.33
C ILE A 82 -15.64 2.47 10.61
N GLN A 83 -15.38 3.21 9.53
CA GLN A 83 -14.11 3.10 8.80
C GLN A 83 -12.90 3.42 9.68
N THR A 84 -12.99 4.48 10.48
CA THR A 84 -11.91 4.90 11.39
C THR A 84 -11.62 3.85 12.45
N GLU A 85 -12.65 3.28 13.05
CA GLU A 85 -12.50 2.22 14.06
C GLU A 85 -11.87 0.96 13.45
N LEU A 86 -12.38 0.51 12.31
CA LEU A 86 -11.84 -0.64 11.59
C LEU A 86 -10.38 -0.42 11.16
N PHE A 87 -10.06 0.79 10.68
CA PHE A 87 -8.69 1.14 10.31
C PHE A 87 -7.75 1.06 11.51
N ARG A 88 -8.16 1.54 12.71
CA ARG A 88 -7.36 1.46 13.94
C ARG A 88 -7.08 0.01 14.32
N GLN A 89 -8.09 -0.85 14.32
CA GLN A 89 -7.94 -2.26 14.65
C GLN A 89 -6.93 -2.95 13.71
N GLN A 90 -6.98 -2.64 12.42
CA GLN A 90 -6.03 -3.19 11.45
C GLN A 90 -4.62 -2.57 11.59
N ALA A 91 -4.52 -1.31 11.98
CA ALA A 91 -3.24 -0.68 12.26
C ALA A 91 -2.57 -1.26 13.53
N ASP A 92 -3.34 -1.54 14.58
CA ASP A 92 -2.85 -2.21 15.79
C ASP A 92 -2.41 -3.64 15.48
N LEU A 93 -3.16 -4.35 14.62
CA LEU A 93 -2.77 -5.67 14.15
C LEU A 93 -1.44 -5.60 13.37
N ALA A 94 -1.26 -4.61 12.49
CA ALA A 94 -0.02 -4.41 11.73
C ALA A 94 1.19 -4.22 12.65
N GLU A 95 1.06 -3.44 13.70
CA GLU A 95 2.09 -3.26 14.73
C GLU A 95 2.41 -4.59 15.44
N SER A 96 1.38 -5.37 15.80
CA SER A 96 1.54 -6.64 16.52
C SER A 96 2.29 -7.70 15.70
N VAL A 97 1.99 -7.77 14.39
CA VAL A 97 2.63 -8.73 13.46
C VAL A 97 3.85 -8.17 12.74
N LYS A 98 4.22 -6.91 13.00
CA LYS A 98 5.36 -6.19 12.43
C LYS A 98 5.34 -6.14 10.89
N LYS A 99 4.19 -5.83 10.32
CA LYS A 99 3.99 -5.71 8.87
C LYS A 99 3.56 -4.29 8.49
N PRO A 100 3.96 -3.78 7.32
CA PRO A 100 3.51 -2.48 6.84
C PRO A 100 2.01 -2.47 6.51
N LEU A 101 1.43 -1.25 6.47
CA LEU A 101 0.08 -1.00 5.96
C LEU A 101 0.11 -0.51 4.52
N VAL A 102 -0.74 -1.10 3.66
CA VAL A 102 -1.10 -0.57 2.33
C VAL A 102 -2.45 0.12 2.47
N ILE A 103 -2.47 1.45 2.28
CA ILE A 103 -3.56 2.30 2.72
C ILE A 103 -4.27 2.95 1.53
N HIS A 104 -5.56 2.69 1.42
CA HIS A 104 -6.51 3.41 0.59
C HIS A 104 -6.90 4.74 1.24
N ALA A 105 -6.72 5.84 0.53
CA ALA A 105 -6.93 7.18 1.08
C ALA A 105 -7.69 8.10 0.13
N VAL A 106 -9.00 8.19 0.26
CA VAL A 106 -9.83 9.09 -0.54
C VAL A 106 -10.41 10.21 0.32
N LYS A 107 -9.90 11.44 0.10
CA LYS A 107 -10.25 12.65 0.87
C LYS A 107 -10.06 12.50 2.40
N ALA A 108 -9.14 11.63 2.84
CA ALA A 108 -9.00 11.16 4.21
C ALA A 108 -7.66 11.56 4.86
N MET A 109 -6.93 12.52 4.28
CA MET A 109 -5.59 12.88 4.77
C MET A 109 -5.61 13.31 6.25
N ASP A 110 -6.55 14.16 6.64
CA ASP A 110 -6.59 14.70 8.01
C ASP A 110 -6.86 13.61 9.04
N GLU A 111 -7.77 12.68 8.72
CA GLU A 111 -8.09 11.53 9.56
C GLU A 111 -6.87 10.61 9.72
N LEU A 112 -6.22 10.25 8.61
CA LEU A 112 -5.04 9.39 8.62
C LEU A 112 -3.88 10.03 9.40
N LEU A 113 -3.65 11.34 9.25
CA LEU A 113 -2.65 12.07 10.02
C LEU A 113 -2.98 12.09 11.52
N ALA A 114 -4.25 12.28 11.87
CA ALA A 114 -4.70 12.27 13.27
C ALA A 114 -4.50 10.90 13.90
N ILE A 115 -4.91 9.83 13.21
CA ILE A 115 -4.75 8.45 13.67
C ILE A 115 -3.27 8.10 13.81
N LYS A 116 -2.45 8.41 12.80
CA LYS A 116 -1.01 8.13 12.82
C LYS A 116 -0.32 8.79 14.01
N ARG A 117 -0.68 10.04 14.35
CA ARG A 117 -0.14 10.72 15.55
C ARG A 117 -0.54 10.03 16.84
N GLN A 118 -1.77 9.50 16.93
CA GLN A 118 -2.27 8.83 18.14
C GLN A 118 -1.63 7.45 18.33
N ILE A 119 -1.52 6.67 17.28
CA ILE A 119 -0.92 5.33 17.32
C ILE A 119 0.62 5.42 17.43
N ASN A 120 1.23 6.44 16.80
CA ASN A 120 2.69 6.59 16.69
C ASN A 120 3.37 5.29 16.19
N PRO A 121 2.98 4.80 15.00
CA PRO A 121 3.34 3.47 14.55
C PRO A 121 4.85 3.34 14.27
N LYS A 122 5.38 2.14 14.54
CA LYS A 122 6.75 1.73 14.18
C LYS A 122 6.77 1.14 12.77
N GLN A 123 5.65 0.52 12.35
CA GLN A 123 5.56 -0.09 11.04
C GLN A 123 5.28 0.96 9.95
N PRO A 124 5.81 0.73 8.74
CA PRO A 124 5.61 1.65 7.62
C PRO A 124 4.13 1.76 7.20
N TRP A 125 3.70 2.98 6.89
CA TRP A 125 2.41 3.28 6.31
C TRP A 125 2.60 3.74 4.87
N ILE A 126 1.97 3.05 3.92
CA ILE A 126 2.09 3.25 2.47
C ILE A 126 0.74 3.72 1.95
N ILE A 127 0.64 4.94 1.47
CA ILE A 127 -0.52 5.36 0.68
C ILE A 127 -0.38 4.77 -0.72
N HIS A 128 -1.26 3.86 -1.08
CA HIS A 128 -1.30 3.31 -2.42
C HIS A 128 -2.14 4.19 -3.36
N GLY A 129 -2.05 3.96 -4.67
CA GLY A 129 -2.83 4.66 -5.68
C GLY A 129 -2.71 6.18 -5.61
N PHE A 130 -1.56 6.72 -5.20
CA PHE A 130 -1.44 8.15 -4.92
C PHE A 130 -1.59 9.00 -6.19
N ARG A 131 -2.63 9.84 -6.22
CA ARG A 131 -2.97 10.76 -7.33
C ARG A 131 -3.16 12.20 -6.85
N GLY A 132 -2.77 12.50 -5.60
CA GLY A 132 -2.88 13.83 -5.01
C GLY A 132 -1.92 14.84 -5.64
N ASN A 133 -2.10 16.12 -5.31
CA ASN A 133 -1.22 17.20 -5.74
C ASN A 133 0.09 17.26 -4.91
N ALA A 134 1.01 18.17 -5.29
CA ALA A 134 2.31 18.32 -4.64
C ALA A 134 2.22 18.65 -3.14
N ASN A 135 1.24 19.48 -2.72
CA ASN A 135 1.07 19.83 -1.31
C ASN A 135 0.62 18.63 -0.46
N VAL A 136 -0.27 17.81 -1.00
CA VAL A 136 -0.72 16.56 -0.36
C VAL A 136 0.44 15.57 -0.26
N ALA A 137 1.23 15.41 -1.35
CA ALA A 137 2.42 14.57 -1.34
C ALA A 137 3.43 15.02 -0.27
N ALA A 138 3.77 16.31 -0.23
CA ALA A 138 4.69 16.88 0.75
C ALA A 138 4.19 16.66 2.19
N THR A 139 2.88 16.79 2.42
CA THR A 139 2.28 16.58 3.73
C THR A 139 2.41 15.12 4.18
N TYR A 140 2.05 14.15 3.36
CA TYR A 140 2.22 12.74 3.69
C TYR A 140 3.69 12.38 3.96
N VAL A 141 4.60 12.82 3.09
CA VAL A 141 6.04 12.57 3.23
C VAL A 141 6.58 13.16 4.54
N LYS A 142 6.22 14.42 4.85
CA LYS A 142 6.60 15.08 6.11
C LYS A 142 6.17 14.29 7.35
N HIS A 143 5.05 13.58 7.28
CA HIS A 143 4.54 12.75 8.36
C HIS A 143 4.98 11.28 8.26
N GLY A 144 6.01 10.99 7.47
CA GLY A 144 6.66 9.69 7.42
C GLY A 144 5.90 8.59 6.67
N PHE A 145 4.98 8.97 5.77
CA PHE A 145 4.36 8.00 4.86
C PHE A 145 5.27 7.70 3.67
N TYR A 146 5.11 6.52 3.12
CA TYR A 146 5.54 6.18 1.77
C TYR A 146 4.37 6.41 0.81
N LEU A 147 4.67 6.75 -0.44
CA LEU A 147 3.67 6.97 -1.48
C LEU A 147 3.95 6.01 -2.64
N SER A 148 2.94 5.22 -2.99
CA SER A 148 2.97 4.36 -4.16
C SER A 148 2.18 4.98 -5.29
N VAL A 149 2.76 5.02 -6.49
CA VAL A 149 2.16 5.61 -7.68
C VAL A 149 2.03 4.58 -8.79
N GLY A 150 0.88 4.61 -9.47
CA GLY A 150 0.62 3.87 -10.70
C GLY A 150 0.77 4.77 -11.93
N GLU A 151 0.17 4.38 -13.06
CA GLU A 151 0.21 5.12 -14.33
C GLU A 151 -0.39 6.53 -14.28
N LYS A 152 -1.32 6.79 -13.34
CA LYS A 152 -2.10 8.04 -13.25
C LYS A 152 -1.61 8.94 -12.11
N PHE A 153 -0.37 9.37 -12.15
CA PHE A 153 0.16 10.33 -11.18
C PHE A 153 0.13 11.78 -11.72
N GLN A 154 0.24 12.75 -10.81
CA GLN A 154 0.46 14.15 -11.15
C GLN A 154 1.98 14.44 -11.18
N PRO A 155 2.54 14.96 -12.29
CA PRO A 155 3.99 15.17 -12.44
C PRO A 155 4.62 16.01 -11.33
N GLU A 156 3.97 17.11 -10.93
CA GLU A 156 4.47 18.00 -9.88
C GLU A 156 4.50 17.30 -8.52
N ALA A 157 3.49 16.48 -8.25
CA ALA A 157 3.42 15.68 -7.04
C ALA A 157 4.53 14.60 -7.02
N LEU A 158 4.70 13.90 -8.14
CA LEU A 158 5.78 12.92 -8.28
C LEU A 158 7.16 13.52 -8.02
N LEU A 159 7.44 14.72 -8.55
CA LEU A 159 8.72 15.41 -8.34
C LEU A 159 8.91 15.82 -6.87
N THR A 160 7.85 16.06 -6.13
CA THR A 160 7.88 16.40 -4.70
C THR A 160 8.17 15.19 -3.81
N ILE A 161 7.83 13.97 -4.25
CA ILE A 161 8.08 12.75 -3.48
C ILE A 161 9.58 12.42 -3.52
N PRO A 162 10.29 12.36 -2.37
CA PRO A 162 11.68 11.93 -2.34
C PRO A 162 11.82 10.48 -2.83
N ASN A 163 12.93 10.17 -3.50
CA ASN A 163 13.12 8.85 -4.09
C ASN A 163 13.11 7.71 -3.04
N ASN A 164 13.55 7.97 -1.81
CA ASN A 164 13.51 7.01 -0.70
C ASN A 164 12.13 6.89 -0.01
N ARG A 165 11.09 7.54 -0.55
CA ARG A 165 9.70 7.47 -0.10
C ARG A 165 8.74 7.04 -1.20
N LEU A 166 9.28 6.71 -2.37
CA LEU A 166 8.53 6.37 -3.57
C LEU A 166 8.46 4.86 -3.76
N LEU A 167 7.27 4.38 -4.10
CA LEU A 167 6.98 3.01 -4.51
C LEU A 167 6.15 3.02 -5.79
N LEU A 168 6.05 1.89 -6.46
CA LEU A 168 5.34 1.76 -7.73
C LEU A 168 4.39 0.56 -7.71
N GLU A 169 3.26 0.72 -8.42
CA GLU A 169 2.18 -0.27 -8.45
C GLU A 169 1.40 -0.23 -9.76
N THR A 170 0.59 -1.26 -9.99
CA THR A 170 -0.40 -1.26 -11.08
C THR A 170 -1.83 -1.09 -10.59
N ASP A 171 -2.16 -1.49 -9.35
CA ASP A 171 -3.51 -1.49 -8.80
C ASP A 171 -4.46 -2.33 -9.69
N GLU A 172 -5.50 -1.74 -10.27
CA GLU A 172 -6.41 -2.34 -11.26
C GLU A 172 -6.04 -2.02 -12.72
N SER A 173 -4.95 -1.28 -12.96
CA SER A 173 -4.56 -0.86 -14.29
C SER A 173 -4.08 -2.03 -15.15
N GLN A 174 -4.40 -1.97 -16.46
CA GLN A 174 -3.86 -2.90 -17.46
C GLN A 174 -2.44 -2.53 -17.93
N CYS A 175 -1.91 -1.41 -17.45
CA CYS A 175 -0.53 -1.00 -17.72
C CYS A 175 0.44 -1.98 -17.06
N SER A 176 1.52 -2.35 -17.74
CA SER A 176 2.53 -3.21 -17.12
C SER A 176 3.30 -2.44 -16.04
N ILE A 177 3.74 -3.14 -15.01
CA ILE A 177 4.57 -2.51 -13.97
C ILE A 177 5.88 -1.95 -14.57
N GLU A 178 6.43 -2.60 -15.58
CA GLU A 178 7.61 -2.13 -16.32
C GLU A 178 7.36 -0.76 -16.96
N ASP A 179 6.19 -0.53 -17.55
CA ASP A 179 5.85 0.75 -18.17
C ASP A 179 5.64 1.85 -17.13
N VAL A 180 5.07 1.50 -15.96
CA VAL A 180 5.01 2.44 -14.81
C VAL A 180 6.42 2.86 -14.38
N TYR A 181 7.35 1.89 -14.24
CA TYR A 181 8.76 2.20 -13.92
C TYR A 181 9.41 3.12 -14.96
N LYS A 182 9.24 2.81 -16.27
CA LYS A 182 9.80 3.63 -17.36
C LYS A 182 9.27 5.06 -17.31
N GLN A 183 7.97 5.21 -17.14
CA GLN A 183 7.31 6.50 -17.07
C GLN A 183 7.81 7.32 -15.87
N VAL A 184 7.83 6.73 -14.69
CA VAL A 184 8.25 7.41 -13.45
C VAL A 184 9.74 7.76 -13.49
N ALA A 185 10.62 6.85 -13.95
CA ALA A 185 12.04 7.12 -14.12
C ALA A 185 12.31 8.29 -15.08
N HIS A 186 11.53 8.36 -16.20
CA HIS A 186 11.61 9.48 -17.15
C HIS A 186 11.28 10.82 -16.47
N TYR A 187 10.17 10.92 -15.73
CA TYR A 187 9.81 12.14 -15.01
C TYR A 187 10.80 12.50 -13.91
N LYS A 188 11.35 11.51 -13.21
CA LYS A 188 12.40 11.68 -12.19
C LYS A 188 13.77 12.00 -12.80
N LYS A 189 13.91 11.95 -14.13
CA LYS A 189 15.17 12.16 -14.86
C LYS A 189 16.29 11.25 -14.34
N MET A 190 15.96 10.00 -14.02
CA MET A 190 16.91 9.02 -13.51
C MET A 190 17.17 7.93 -14.55
N PRO A 191 18.43 7.49 -14.74
CA PRO A 191 18.72 6.29 -15.50
C PRO A 191 17.98 5.08 -14.92
N MET A 192 17.44 4.19 -15.78
CA MET A 192 16.61 3.07 -15.36
C MET A 192 17.32 2.16 -14.34
N GLU A 193 18.59 1.86 -14.53
CA GLU A 193 19.37 1.02 -13.62
C GLU A 193 19.43 1.61 -12.21
N GLN A 194 19.74 2.92 -12.11
CA GLN A 194 19.76 3.63 -10.84
C GLN A 194 18.36 3.71 -10.20
N PHE A 195 17.33 3.89 -11.01
CA PHE A 195 15.95 3.94 -10.54
C PHE A 195 15.51 2.58 -9.97
N LEU A 196 15.77 1.48 -10.68
CA LEU A 196 15.50 0.11 -10.20
C LEU A 196 16.23 -0.17 -8.88
N GLN A 197 17.49 0.25 -8.76
CA GLN A 197 18.25 0.09 -7.52
C GLN A 197 17.61 0.87 -6.36
N THR A 198 17.19 2.12 -6.62
CA THR A 198 16.55 2.98 -5.62
C THR A 198 15.23 2.39 -5.12
N ILE A 199 14.34 2.02 -6.05
CA ILE A 199 13.04 1.42 -5.69
C ILE A 199 13.24 0.06 -5.02
N GLY A 200 14.17 -0.77 -5.53
CA GLY A 200 14.52 -2.06 -4.90
C GLY A 200 15.01 -1.90 -3.46
N THR A 201 15.79 -0.86 -3.17
CA THR A 201 16.21 -0.54 -1.79
C THR A 201 15.01 -0.20 -0.90
N ASN A 202 14.07 0.62 -1.39
CA ASN A 202 12.86 0.95 -0.65
C ASN A 202 12.03 -0.30 -0.34
N ILE A 203 11.84 -1.16 -1.34
CA ILE A 203 11.09 -2.42 -1.21
C ILE A 203 11.76 -3.33 -0.17
N SER A 204 13.07 -3.52 -0.25
CA SER A 204 13.82 -4.38 0.69
C SER A 204 13.75 -3.87 2.14
N GLN A 205 13.71 -2.56 2.34
CA GLN A 205 13.54 -1.95 3.66
C GLN A 205 12.13 -2.16 4.23
N LEU A 206 11.11 -2.12 3.38
CA LEU A 206 9.70 -2.22 3.78
C LEU A 206 9.24 -3.67 3.92
N PHE A 207 9.79 -4.55 3.11
CA PHE A 207 9.43 -5.97 3.02
C PHE A 207 10.66 -6.86 3.15
N PRO A 208 11.29 -6.92 4.33
CA PRO A 208 12.54 -7.67 4.52
C PRO A 208 12.41 -9.17 4.24
N SER A 209 11.19 -9.71 4.28
CA SER A 209 10.93 -11.12 3.95
C SER A 209 11.01 -11.46 2.45
N LEU A 210 11.22 -10.46 1.57
CA LEU A 210 11.44 -10.65 0.13
C LEU A 210 12.91 -10.99 -0.23
N ILE A 211 13.82 -10.95 0.75
CA ILE A 211 15.26 -11.16 0.56
C ILE A 211 15.66 -12.58 0.94
#